data_c2b9be477de4e6cc6ad66366930b24a7
#
_entry.id   c2b9be477de4e6cc6ad66366930b24a7
#
_cell.length_a   1.000
_cell.length_b   1.000
_cell.length_c   1.000
_cell.angle_alpha   90.00
_cell.angle_beta   90.00
_cell.angle_gamma   90.00
#
_symmetry.space_group_name_H-M   'P 1'
#
loop_
_entity.id
_entity.type
_entity.pdbx_description
1 polymer ?
#
loop_
_entity_poly.entity_id
_entity_poly.type
_entity_poly.pdbx_seq_one_letter_code
_entity_poly.pdbx_strand_id
1 'polypeptide(L)'
;MIVTTEMNGRNRRQALVVAGLVAWAAGLVVWLAPALWLLLGLIPFSYWWVRRRYLRRVTVMQQPFPDEWERVLRTHVAFFVALNDEEKTRFRHLVQIFLDEVQITGIRTEVDETIRVLVAASAAIPIFGFHDWEYHRLREVLIYPDAFDDAYQSHGGSDEHILGMVG
;
A
#
# COMPACT_ATOMS: atom_id res chain seq x y z
N MET A 1 6.37 -1.53 -0.92
CA MET A 1 6.94 -2.66 -1.67
C MET A 1 7.17 -2.23 -3.10
N ILE A 2 8.43 -2.14 -3.50
CA ILE A 2 8.82 -1.82 -4.88
C ILE A 2 8.66 -3.08 -5.73
N VAL A 3 8.06 -2.92 -6.90
CA VAL A 3 7.85 -4.02 -7.83
C VAL A 3 9.17 -4.32 -8.55
N THR A 4 9.80 -5.46 -8.26
CA THR A 4 10.98 -5.97 -8.96
C THR A 4 10.57 -6.94 -10.06
N THR A 5 11.46 -7.19 -11.05
CA THR A 5 11.22 -8.16 -12.13
C THR A 5 10.94 -9.58 -11.61
N GLU A 6 11.61 -9.99 -10.53
CA GLU A 6 11.36 -11.29 -9.87
C GLU A 6 9.97 -11.37 -9.24
N MET A 7 9.52 -10.28 -8.65
CA MET A 7 8.17 -10.20 -8.07
C MET A 7 7.08 -10.21 -9.14
N ASN A 8 7.35 -9.63 -10.30
CA ASN A 8 6.45 -9.74 -11.45
C ASN A 8 6.28 -11.21 -11.88
N GLY A 9 7.38 -11.96 -11.93
CA GLY A 9 7.36 -13.40 -12.21
C GLY A 9 6.55 -14.20 -11.19
N ARG A 10 6.74 -13.92 -9.91
CA ARG A 10 6.01 -14.60 -8.80
C ARG A 10 4.52 -14.25 -8.80
N ASN A 11 4.17 -12.98 -8.96
CA ASN A 11 2.78 -12.54 -9.06
C ASN A 11 2.08 -13.13 -10.29
N ARG A 12 2.76 -13.14 -11.44
CA ARG A 12 2.24 -13.77 -12.66
C ARG A 12 2.01 -15.28 -12.45
N ARG A 13 2.95 -15.98 -11.80
CA ARG A 13 2.77 -17.42 -11.48
C ARG A 13 1.59 -17.64 -10.53
N GLN A 14 1.47 -16.84 -9.48
CA GLN A 14 0.31 -16.93 -8.56
C GLN A 14 -1.01 -16.66 -9.27
N ALA A 15 -1.08 -15.63 -10.11
CA ALA A 15 -2.26 -15.33 -10.90
C ALA A 15 -2.61 -16.45 -11.87
N LEU A 16 -1.60 -17.08 -12.50
CA LEU A 16 -1.81 -18.24 -13.39
C LEU A 16 -2.26 -19.48 -12.62
N VAL A 17 -1.73 -19.73 -11.42
CA VAL A 17 -2.17 -20.85 -10.57
C VAL A 17 -3.63 -20.67 -10.14
N VAL A 18 -3.99 -19.47 -9.68
CA VAL A 18 -5.39 -19.18 -9.32
C VAL A 18 -6.33 -19.32 -10.53
N ALA A 19 -5.94 -18.77 -11.67
CA ALA A 19 -6.73 -18.91 -12.91
C ALA A 19 -6.83 -20.37 -13.35
N GLY A 20 -5.76 -21.16 -13.22
CA GLY A 20 -5.74 -22.60 -13.51
C GLY A 20 -6.68 -23.41 -12.62
N LEU A 21 -6.69 -23.12 -11.31
CA LEU A 21 -7.60 -23.75 -10.36
C LEU A 21 -9.07 -23.42 -10.66
N VAL A 22 -9.35 -22.17 -10.97
CA VAL A 22 -10.70 -21.72 -11.36
C VAL A 22 -11.13 -22.38 -12.67
N ALA A 23 -10.23 -22.49 -13.65
CA ALA A 23 -10.50 -23.16 -14.92
C ALA A 23 -10.79 -24.64 -14.72
N TRP A 24 -10.02 -25.35 -13.88
CA TRP A 24 -10.21 -26.74 -13.57
C TRP A 24 -11.58 -27.00 -12.88
N ALA A 25 -11.88 -26.18 -11.85
CA ALA A 25 -13.16 -26.25 -11.16
C ALA A 25 -14.35 -25.94 -12.09
N ALA A 26 -14.23 -24.88 -12.92
CA ALA A 26 -15.24 -24.53 -13.90
C ALA A 26 -15.43 -25.65 -14.96
N GLY A 27 -14.34 -26.26 -15.43
CA GLY A 27 -14.39 -27.41 -16.36
C GLY A 27 -15.13 -28.60 -15.78
N LEU A 28 -14.91 -28.95 -14.52
CA LEU A 28 -15.56 -30.02 -13.81
C LEU A 28 -17.07 -29.76 -13.65
N VAL A 29 -17.45 -28.54 -13.33
CA VAL A 29 -18.85 -28.11 -13.20
C VAL A 29 -19.57 -28.07 -14.56
N VAL A 30 -18.90 -27.60 -15.61
CA VAL A 30 -19.44 -27.56 -16.98
C VAL A 30 -19.67 -28.96 -17.50
N TRP A 31 -18.80 -29.92 -17.17
CA TRP A 31 -19.00 -31.34 -17.54
C TRP A 31 -20.22 -31.94 -16.87
N LEU A 32 -20.52 -31.52 -15.63
CA LEU A 32 -21.71 -32.02 -14.87
C LEU A 32 -23.00 -31.28 -15.25
N ALA A 33 -22.91 -30.03 -15.73
CA ALA A 33 -24.08 -29.21 -16.05
C ALA A 33 -23.78 -28.24 -17.20
N PRO A 34 -24.06 -28.55 -18.45
CA PRO A 34 -23.69 -27.73 -19.62
C PRO A 34 -24.26 -26.29 -19.61
N ALA A 35 -25.27 -26.01 -18.79
CA ALA A 35 -25.81 -24.66 -18.63
C ALA A 35 -24.83 -23.69 -17.92
N LEU A 36 -23.71 -24.17 -17.35
CA LEU A 36 -22.79 -23.36 -16.55
C LEU A 36 -21.58 -22.80 -17.34
N TRP A 37 -21.67 -22.75 -18.66
CA TRP A 37 -20.66 -22.13 -19.52
C TRP A 37 -20.31 -20.68 -19.14
N LEU A 38 -21.24 -20.00 -18.47
CA LEU A 38 -21.01 -18.64 -17.96
C LEU A 38 -19.88 -18.57 -16.90
N LEU A 39 -19.60 -19.71 -16.22
CA LEU A 39 -18.48 -19.77 -15.26
C LEU A 39 -17.11 -19.64 -15.93
N LEU A 40 -16.99 -19.91 -17.23
CA LEU A 40 -15.74 -19.70 -17.96
C LEU A 40 -15.32 -18.22 -17.97
N GLY A 41 -16.27 -17.29 -17.86
CA GLY A 41 -15.99 -15.86 -17.71
C GLY A 41 -15.30 -15.48 -16.39
N LEU A 42 -15.39 -16.34 -15.35
CA LEU A 42 -14.70 -16.10 -14.07
C LEU A 42 -13.18 -16.27 -14.17
N ILE A 43 -12.68 -17.02 -15.16
CA ILE A 43 -11.25 -17.28 -15.34
C ILE A 43 -10.48 -15.97 -15.62
N PRO A 44 -10.79 -15.19 -16.68
CA PRO A 44 -10.11 -13.93 -16.92
C PRO A 44 -10.39 -12.89 -15.82
N PHE A 45 -11.59 -12.92 -15.22
CA PHE A 45 -11.92 -12.04 -14.12
C PHE A 45 -11.07 -12.33 -12.87
N SER A 46 -10.89 -13.58 -12.48
CA SER A 46 -10.05 -13.95 -11.32
C SER A 46 -8.59 -13.58 -11.56
N TYR A 47 -8.08 -13.81 -12.78
CA TYR A 47 -6.72 -13.39 -13.16
C TYR A 47 -6.54 -11.87 -13.07
N TRP A 48 -7.47 -11.08 -13.64
CA TRP A 48 -7.46 -9.64 -13.57
C TRP A 48 -7.59 -9.14 -12.14
N TRP A 49 -8.48 -9.74 -11.32
CA TRP A 49 -8.70 -9.37 -9.92
C TRP A 49 -7.43 -9.54 -9.07
N VAL A 50 -6.71 -10.65 -9.21
CA VAL A 50 -5.46 -10.91 -8.49
C VAL A 50 -4.37 -9.91 -8.91
N ARG A 51 -4.32 -9.58 -10.20
CA ARG A 51 -3.26 -8.69 -10.74
C ARG A 51 -3.56 -7.20 -10.62
N ARG A 52 -4.80 -6.79 -10.43
CA ARG A 52 -5.18 -5.37 -10.47
C ARG A 52 -4.36 -4.50 -9.51
N ARG A 53 -4.11 -4.98 -8.29
CA ARG A 53 -3.32 -4.25 -7.29
C ARG A 53 -1.86 -4.07 -7.75
N TYR A 54 -1.28 -5.12 -8.28
CA TYR A 54 0.05 -5.07 -8.85
C TYR A 54 0.15 -4.08 -10.03
N LEU A 55 -0.78 -4.16 -10.97
CA LEU A 55 -0.80 -3.26 -12.13
C LEU A 55 -0.98 -1.80 -11.71
N ARG A 56 -1.85 -1.53 -10.72
CA ARG A 56 -2.02 -0.19 -10.16
C ARG A 56 -0.72 0.36 -9.59
N ARG A 57 0.02 -0.44 -8.81
CA ARG A 57 1.33 -0.04 -8.27
C ARG A 57 2.34 0.28 -9.37
N VAL A 58 2.41 -0.54 -10.43
CA VAL A 58 3.28 -0.25 -11.58
C VAL A 58 2.92 1.09 -12.20
N THR A 59 1.63 1.36 -12.39
CA THR A 59 1.16 2.65 -12.92
C THR A 59 1.55 3.82 -12.01
N VAL A 60 1.38 3.68 -10.70
CA VAL A 60 1.76 4.71 -9.72
C VAL A 60 3.26 4.98 -9.75
N MET A 61 4.10 3.94 -9.81
CA MET A 61 5.56 4.08 -9.89
C MET A 61 6.04 4.72 -11.19
N GLN A 62 5.25 4.67 -12.27
CA GLN A 62 5.57 5.32 -13.55
C GLN A 62 5.18 6.80 -13.58
N GLN A 63 4.38 7.25 -12.62
CA GLN A 63 4.05 8.67 -12.50
C GLN A 63 5.25 9.47 -12.00
N PRO A 64 5.46 10.68 -12.53
CA PRO A 64 6.51 11.55 -12.01
C PRO A 64 6.25 11.84 -10.52
N PHE A 65 7.34 11.82 -9.73
CA PHE A 65 7.26 12.19 -8.32
C PHE A 65 7.06 13.71 -8.22
N PRO A 66 6.03 14.20 -7.51
CA PRO A 66 5.77 15.65 -7.42
C PRO A 66 6.92 16.40 -6.74
N ASP A 67 7.32 17.54 -7.30
CA ASP A 67 8.41 18.39 -6.75
C ASP A 67 8.11 18.88 -5.34
N GLU A 68 6.83 19.08 -5.03
CA GLU A 68 6.38 19.47 -3.71
C GLU A 68 6.68 18.40 -2.66
N TRP A 69 6.39 17.14 -2.98
CA TRP A 69 6.71 16.00 -2.12
C TRP A 69 8.22 15.82 -1.94
N GLU A 70 8.97 15.98 -3.01
CA GLU A 70 10.43 15.94 -2.96
C GLU A 70 10.99 17.01 -2.00
N ARG A 71 10.44 18.22 -2.04
CA ARG A 71 10.82 19.33 -1.17
C ARG A 71 10.54 19.00 0.30
N VAL A 72 9.35 18.43 0.60
CA VAL A 72 8.99 17.99 1.95
C VAL A 72 9.97 16.92 2.46
N LEU A 73 10.26 15.91 1.65
CA LEU A 73 11.19 14.84 2.02
C LEU A 73 12.59 15.38 2.28
N ARG A 74 13.11 16.29 1.46
CA ARG A 74 14.44 16.90 1.63
C ARG A 74 14.53 17.79 2.87
N THR A 75 13.43 18.45 3.22
CA THR A 75 13.42 19.41 4.33
C THR A 75 13.23 18.73 5.67
N HIS A 76 12.39 17.70 5.72
CA HIS A 76 11.91 17.12 6.99
C HIS A 76 12.33 15.68 7.26
N VAL A 77 12.83 14.96 6.26
CA VAL A 77 13.16 13.53 6.39
C VAL A 77 14.67 13.33 6.25
N ALA A 78 15.40 13.42 7.37
CA ALA A 78 16.86 13.24 7.40
C ALA A 78 17.29 11.88 6.81
N PHE A 79 16.49 10.83 7.04
CA PHE A 79 16.71 9.51 6.43
C PHE A 79 16.77 9.59 4.91
N PHE A 80 15.82 10.28 4.27
CA PHE A 80 15.79 10.44 2.81
C PHE A 80 17.02 11.20 2.28
N VAL A 81 17.47 12.23 3.02
CA VAL A 81 18.64 13.03 2.63
C VAL A 81 19.92 12.18 2.61
N ALA A 82 20.05 11.25 3.55
CA ALA A 82 21.22 10.37 3.69
C ALA A 82 21.29 9.25 2.62
N LEU A 83 20.21 8.97 1.90
CA LEU A 83 20.16 7.93 0.88
C LEU A 83 20.94 8.33 -0.39
N ASN A 84 21.49 7.34 -1.10
CA ASN A 84 22.02 7.52 -2.45
C ASN A 84 20.88 7.68 -3.49
N ASP A 85 21.19 7.96 -4.76
CA ASP A 85 20.17 8.27 -5.78
C ASP A 85 19.26 7.08 -6.12
N GLU A 86 19.79 5.87 -6.13
CA GLU A 86 19.02 4.64 -6.35
C GLU A 86 18.06 4.39 -5.18
N GLU A 87 18.56 4.51 -3.95
CA GLU A 87 17.78 4.40 -2.73
C GLU A 87 16.70 5.50 -2.63
N LYS A 88 17.01 6.74 -3.02
CA LYS A 88 16.01 7.82 -3.09
C LYS A 88 14.90 7.48 -4.07
N THR A 89 15.23 6.93 -5.22
CA THR A 89 14.22 6.50 -6.20
C THR A 89 13.32 5.42 -5.61
N ARG A 90 13.90 4.44 -4.93
CA ARG A 90 13.17 3.39 -4.23
C ARG A 90 12.27 3.95 -3.12
N PHE A 91 12.78 4.91 -2.34
CA PHE A 91 12.01 5.55 -1.27
C PHE A 91 10.82 6.35 -1.81
N ARG A 92 11.01 7.11 -2.90
CA ARG A 92 9.91 7.82 -3.60
C ARG A 92 8.80 6.86 -4.01
N HIS A 93 9.14 5.72 -4.59
CA HIS A 93 8.15 4.71 -4.98
C HIS A 93 7.37 4.17 -3.77
N LEU A 94 8.04 3.94 -2.62
CA LEU A 94 7.37 3.51 -1.40
C LEU A 94 6.37 4.56 -0.91
N VAL A 95 6.76 5.83 -0.90
CA VAL A 95 5.89 6.95 -0.51
C VAL A 95 4.70 7.07 -1.47
N GLN A 96 4.92 7.00 -2.78
CA GLN A 96 3.84 7.04 -3.78
C GLN A 96 2.83 5.91 -3.60
N ILE A 97 3.32 4.67 -3.43
CA ILE A 97 2.48 3.49 -3.24
C ILE A 97 1.67 3.63 -1.93
N PHE A 98 2.29 4.10 -0.85
CA PHE A 98 1.62 4.29 0.41
C PHE A 98 0.48 5.30 0.29
N LEU A 99 0.73 6.46 -0.31
CA LEU A 99 -0.27 7.52 -0.53
C LEU A 99 -1.40 7.10 -1.47
N ASP A 100 -1.14 6.18 -2.40
CA ASP A 100 -2.17 5.60 -3.28
C ASP A 100 -3.04 4.55 -2.59
N GLU A 101 -2.46 3.76 -1.68
CA GLU A 101 -3.15 2.61 -1.07
C GLU A 101 -3.77 2.90 0.30
N VAL A 102 -3.27 3.91 1.02
CA VAL A 102 -3.66 4.21 2.39
C VAL A 102 -4.30 5.59 2.47
N GLN A 103 -5.52 5.65 2.98
CA GLN A 103 -6.19 6.90 3.25
C GLN A 103 -5.65 7.53 4.54
N ILE A 104 -5.41 8.84 4.53
CA ILE A 104 -4.97 9.59 5.70
C ILE A 104 -6.05 10.60 6.04
N THR A 105 -6.66 10.43 7.21
CA THR A 105 -7.83 11.19 7.66
C THR A 105 -7.52 11.93 8.95
N GLY A 106 -7.78 13.23 8.99
CA GLY A 106 -7.68 14.04 10.21
C GLY A 106 -8.95 13.96 11.05
N ILE A 107 -8.82 13.68 12.34
CA ILE A 107 -9.93 13.74 13.30
C ILE A 107 -9.81 15.03 14.10
N ARG A 108 -10.70 15.98 13.85
CA ARG A 108 -10.67 17.34 14.41
C ARG A 108 -9.37 18.12 14.11
N THR A 109 -8.66 17.73 13.07
CA THR A 109 -7.46 18.43 12.57
C THR A 109 -7.47 18.40 11.06
N GLU A 110 -6.89 19.41 10.44
CA GLU A 110 -6.68 19.43 9.00
C GLU A 110 -5.38 18.70 8.65
N VAL A 111 -5.44 17.87 7.62
CA VAL A 111 -4.30 17.11 7.11
C VAL A 111 -3.93 17.71 5.76
N ASP A 112 -2.88 18.50 5.75
CA ASP A 112 -2.32 19.07 4.54
C ASP A 112 -1.44 18.05 3.79
N GLU A 113 -0.98 18.42 2.61
CA GLU A 113 -0.15 17.55 1.77
C GLU A 113 1.22 17.26 2.44
N THR A 114 1.74 18.20 3.21
CA THR A 114 2.99 18.02 3.97
C THR A 114 2.84 16.91 5.00
N ILE A 115 1.77 16.94 5.79
CA ILE A 115 1.46 15.90 6.78
C ILE A 115 1.29 14.55 6.10
N ARG A 116 0.57 14.49 4.97
CA ARG A 116 0.38 13.26 4.20
C ARG A 116 1.71 12.62 3.78
N VAL A 117 2.61 13.43 3.22
CA VAL A 117 3.93 12.96 2.78
C VAL A 117 4.79 12.52 3.96
N LEU A 118 4.74 13.22 5.09
CA LEU A 118 5.48 12.84 6.30
C LEU A 118 4.97 11.53 6.92
N VAL A 119 3.67 11.32 6.94
CA VAL A 119 3.07 10.04 7.39
C VAL A 119 3.51 8.91 6.48
N ALA A 120 3.45 9.11 5.17
CA ALA A 120 3.91 8.10 4.21
C ALA A 120 5.41 7.79 4.34
N ALA A 121 6.23 8.82 4.56
CA ALA A 121 7.66 8.67 4.80
C ALA A 121 7.93 7.90 6.10
N SER A 122 7.21 8.21 7.18
CA SER A 122 7.32 7.52 8.46
C SER A 122 6.95 6.04 8.34
N ALA A 123 5.98 5.70 7.53
CA ALA A 123 5.62 4.32 7.22
C ALA A 123 6.64 3.63 6.30
N ALA A 124 7.30 4.37 5.40
CA ALA A 124 8.28 3.81 4.48
C ALA A 124 9.63 3.47 5.16
N ILE A 125 10.06 4.25 6.14
CA ILE A 125 11.36 4.08 6.83
C ILE A 125 11.54 2.68 7.43
N PRO A 126 10.63 2.16 8.29
CA PRO A 126 10.83 0.86 8.93
C PRO A 126 10.82 -0.31 7.94
N ILE A 127 10.15 -0.17 6.81
CA ILE A 127 10.09 -1.23 5.79
C ILE A 127 11.16 -1.11 4.71
N PHE A 128 11.93 -0.03 4.71
CA PHE A 128 12.90 0.26 3.65
C PHE A 128 13.98 -0.83 3.51
N GLY A 129 14.41 -1.42 4.61
CA GLY A 129 15.38 -2.52 4.62
C GLY A 129 14.84 -3.85 4.08
N PHE A 130 13.54 -4.01 3.97
CA PHE A 130 12.91 -5.26 3.57
C PHE A 130 12.41 -5.19 2.12
N HIS A 131 12.80 -6.17 1.29
CA HIS A 131 12.44 -6.16 -0.14
C HIS A 131 10.98 -6.57 -0.38
N ASP A 132 10.44 -7.47 0.44
CA ASP A 132 9.15 -8.13 0.26
C ASP A 132 8.12 -7.79 1.35
N TRP A 133 8.40 -6.80 2.18
CA TRP A 133 7.49 -6.44 3.26
C TRP A 133 6.51 -5.33 2.85
N GLU A 134 5.25 -5.44 3.25
CA GLU A 134 4.21 -4.44 2.98
C GLU A 134 3.14 -4.45 4.09
N TYR A 135 2.42 -3.34 4.20
CA TYR A 135 1.26 -3.20 5.09
C TYR A 135 0.02 -3.84 4.43
N HIS A 136 -0.19 -5.15 4.60
CA HIS A 136 -1.28 -5.87 3.93
C HIS A 136 -2.68 -5.44 4.35
N ARG A 137 -2.86 -4.96 5.57
CA ARG A 137 -4.16 -4.65 6.17
C ARG A 137 -4.37 -3.18 6.47
N LEU A 138 -3.34 -2.36 6.38
CA LEU A 138 -3.45 -0.93 6.64
C LEU A 138 -4.20 -0.26 5.48
N ARG A 139 -5.36 0.28 5.78
CA ARG A 139 -6.22 0.97 4.80
C ARG A 139 -6.34 2.44 5.10
N GLU A 140 -6.26 2.82 6.36
CA GLU A 140 -6.45 4.17 6.82
C GLU A 140 -5.54 4.46 8.00
N VAL A 141 -5.04 5.70 8.04
CA VAL A 141 -4.30 6.30 9.16
C VAL A 141 -5.10 7.49 9.66
N LEU A 142 -5.41 7.51 10.95
CA LEU A 142 -6.12 8.60 11.59
C LEU A 142 -5.13 9.51 12.30
N ILE A 143 -5.22 10.81 12.04
CA ILE A 143 -4.37 11.84 12.66
C ILE A 143 -5.24 12.60 13.66
N TYR A 144 -4.79 12.65 14.90
CA TYR A 144 -5.41 13.40 15.98
C TYR A 144 -4.57 14.61 16.37
N PRO A 145 -5.17 15.70 16.88
CA PRO A 145 -4.44 16.90 17.24
C PRO A 145 -3.55 16.75 18.46
N ASP A 146 -3.87 15.79 19.34
CA ASP A 146 -3.17 15.55 20.61
C ASP A 146 -2.87 14.07 20.83
N ALA A 147 -2.02 13.79 21.85
CA ALA A 147 -1.76 12.45 22.33
C ALA A 147 -3.02 11.82 22.93
N PHE A 148 -3.07 10.50 22.97
CA PHE A 148 -4.15 9.73 23.57
C PHE A 148 -3.88 9.52 25.06
N ASP A 149 -4.96 9.50 25.88
CA ASP A 149 -4.91 9.02 27.26
C ASP A 149 -5.10 7.49 27.32
N ASP A 150 -5.00 6.92 28.55
CA ASP A 150 -5.18 5.48 28.77
C ASP A 150 -6.59 4.97 28.42
N ALA A 151 -7.58 5.87 28.34
CA ALA A 151 -8.94 5.57 27.92
C ALA A 151 -9.16 5.75 26.42
N TYR A 152 -8.06 5.89 25.64
CA TYR A 152 -8.06 6.14 24.20
C TYR A 152 -8.80 7.43 23.75
N GLN A 153 -8.89 8.41 24.66
CA GLN A 153 -9.50 9.70 24.36
C GLN A 153 -8.39 10.74 24.12
N SER A 154 -8.52 11.50 23.03
CA SER A 154 -7.63 12.60 22.72
C SER A 154 -8.01 13.85 23.53
N HIS A 155 -7.76 13.84 24.86
CA HIS A 155 -7.94 14.99 25.73
C HIS A 155 -6.58 15.41 26.28
N GLY A 156 -6.18 16.65 26.03
CA GLY A 156 -4.96 17.19 26.60
C GLY A 156 -5.10 17.33 28.11
N GLY A 157 -4.52 16.44 28.89
CA GLY A 157 -4.55 16.60 30.35
C GLY A 157 -4.14 15.45 31.26
N SER A 158 -3.66 14.33 30.79
CA SER A 158 -3.10 13.28 31.65
C SER A 158 -1.60 13.09 31.42
N ASP A 159 -0.87 12.73 32.47
CA ASP A 159 0.59 12.62 32.47
C ASP A 159 1.15 11.42 31.66
N GLU A 160 0.29 10.53 31.16
CA GLU A 160 0.68 9.41 30.31
C GLU A 160 0.18 9.64 28.87
N HIS A 161 1.12 9.86 27.96
CA HIS A 161 0.85 10.17 26.56
C HIS A 161 1.13 8.95 25.68
N ILE A 162 0.07 8.35 25.13
CA ILE A 162 0.18 7.33 24.08
C ILE A 162 0.31 8.03 22.74
N LEU A 163 1.46 7.90 22.09
CA LEU A 163 1.77 8.57 20.82
C LEU A 163 1.22 7.84 19.59
N GLY A 164 0.74 6.62 19.74
CA GLY A 164 0.13 5.86 18.66
C GLY A 164 -0.38 4.50 19.10
N MET A 165 -1.33 3.98 18.35
CA MET A 165 -1.92 2.66 18.53
C MET A 165 -2.00 1.90 17.23
N VAL A 166 -1.92 0.57 17.32
CA VAL A 166 -2.14 -0.35 16.20
C VAL A 166 -3.32 -1.24 16.56
N GLY A 167 -4.36 -1.19 15.76
CA GLY A 167 -5.55 -2.01 15.87
C GLY A 167 -5.61 -3.13 14.85
#